data_666db2ae0da850bffc9b9fdd8d5a5b33
#
_entry.id   666db2ae0da850bffc9b9fdd8d5a5b33
#
_cell.length_a   1.000
_cell.length_b   1.000
_cell.length_c   1.000
_cell.angle_alpha   90.00
_cell.angle_beta   90.00
_cell.angle_gamma   90.00
#
_symmetry.space_group_name_H-M   'P 1'
#
loop_
_entity.id
_entity.type
_entity.pdbx_description
1 polymer ?
#
loop_
_entity_poly.entity_id
_entity_poly.type
_entity_poly.pdbx_seq_one_letter_code
_entity_poly.pdbx_strand_id
1 'polypeptide(L)'
;MKIKGLMLDPVTNMPIIILSDLEGQRILPIWVGFFEANAIALQMENVTTPRPMTHDLLRNVILGLEANVKKIIVNNLWDNTFYAMIYLEIGGETVAIDSRPSDAIALALRMKSPIFVDEEVIKKAKSVETSRDMTDAESLQRWLENLRPEELGKYKM
;
A
#
# COMPACT_ATOMS: atom_id res chain seq x y z
N MET A 1 -7.70 -3.55 5.46
CA MET A 1 -6.83 -2.36 5.64
C MET A 1 -7.26 -1.25 4.69
N LYS A 2 -6.99 -0.03 5.03
CA LYS A 2 -7.21 1.17 4.19
C LYS A 2 -5.93 2.01 4.19
N ILE A 3 -5.78 2.86 3.17
CA ILE A 3 -4.70 3.85 3.17
C ILE A 3 -5.10 4.99 4.11
N LYS A 4 -4.27 5.22 5.13
CA LYS A 4 -4.43 6.35 6.04
C LYS A 4 -3.81 7.62 5.46
N GLY A 5 -2.72 7.50 4.71
CA GLY A 5 -2.04 8.61 4.08
C GLY A 5 -0.74 8.23 3.39
N LEU A 6 -0.17 9.24 2.75
CA LEU A 6 1.18 9.26 2.20
C LEU A 6 1.98 10.33 2.91
N MET A 7 3.22 10.03 3.23
CA MET A 7 4.14 11.00 3.84
C MET A 7 5.57 10.74 3.37
N LEU A 8 6.46 11.68 3.65
CA LEU A 8 7.89 11.50 3.42
C LEU A 8 8.56 11.06 4.72
N ASP A 9 9.45 10.10 4.59
CA ASP A 9 10.35 9.72 5.68
C ASP A 9 11.28 10.90 6.00
N PRO A 10 11.28 11.43 7.22
CA PRO A 10 12.08 12.61 7.57
C PRO A 10 13.59 12.37 7.50
N VAL A 11 14.04 11.11 7.52
CA VAL A 11 15.46 10.74 7.48
C VAL A 11 15.92 10.48 6.05
N THR A 12 15.19 9.66 5.31
CA THR A 12 15.58 9.20 3.96
C THR A 12 14.94 10.01 2.84
N ASN A 13 13.94 10.82 3.15
CA ASN A 13 13.10 11.57 2.21
C ASN A 13 12.37 10.66 1.19
N MET A 14 12.26 9.37 1.48
CA MET A 14 11.52 8.42 0.67
C MET A 14 10.03 8.46 1.02
N PRO A 15 9.14 8.30 0.03
CA PRO A 15 7.71 8.21 0.31
C PRO A 15 7.36 6.97 1.13
N ILE A 16 6.41 7.13 2.04
CA ILE A 16 5.85 6.05 2.86
C ILE A 16 4.34 6.02 2.66
N ILE A 17 3.81 4.86 2.34
CA ILE A 17 2.37 4.59 2.40
C ILE A 17 2.05 4.13 3.82
N ILE A 18 1.06 4.74 4.43
CA ILE A 18 0.56 4.34 5.74
C ILE A 18 -0.74 3.55 5.53
N LEU A 19 -0.69 2.24 5.74
CA LEU A 19 -1.88 1.41 5.83
C LEU A 19 -2.37 1.37 7.27
N SER A 20 -3.67 1.34 7.46
CA SER A 20 -4.27 1.11 8.78
C SER A 20 -5.38 0.08 8.69
N ASP A 21 -5.65 -0.64 9.78
CA ASP A 21 -6.85 -1.44 9.88
C ASP A 21 -8.10 -0.53 9.90
N LEU A 22 -9.27 -1.11 9.79
CA LEU A 22 -10.52 -0.34 9.72
C LEU A 22 -10.84 0.39 11.02
N GLU A 23 -10.36 -0.14 12.14
CA GLU A 23 -10.52 0.45 13.48
C GLU A 23 -9.46 1.51 13.80
N GLY A 24 -8.40 1.59 12.98
CA GLY A 24 -7.30 2.54 13.16
C GLY A 24 -6.34 2.19 14.30
N GLN A 25 -6.38 0.94 14.78
CA GLN A 25 -5.56 0.49 15.93
C GLN A 25 -4.17 0.01 15.50
N ARG A 26 -4.03 -0.52 14.28
CA ARG A 26 -2.78 -1.03 13.73
C ARG A 26 -2.37 -0.25 12.49
N ILE A 27 -1.11 0.14 12.45
CA ILE A 27 -0.52 0.88 11.33
C ILE A 27 0.62 0.06 10.74
N LEU A 28 0.66 -0.01 9.41
CA LEU A 28 1.76 -0.61 8.66
C LEU A 28 2.34 0.43 7.71
N PRO A 29 3.54 0.95 7.98
CA PRO A 29 4.27 1.80 7.03
C PRO A 29 4.96 0.95 5.97
N ILE A 30 4.86 1.35 4.71
CA ILE A 30 5.53 0.71 3.58
C ILE A 30 6.27 1.79 2.78
N TRP A 31 7.60 1.70 2.71
CA TRP A 31 8.41 2.59 1.88
C TRP A 31 8.24 2.25 0.41
N VAL A 32 8.00 3.24 -0.41
CA VAL A 32 7.70 3.08 -1.83
C VAL A 32 8.55 4.01 -2.69
N GLY A 33 8.65 3.72 -3.99
CA GLY A 33 9.28 4.63 -4.93
C GLY A 33 8.45 5.89 -5.20
N PHE A 34 9.10 6.95 -5.67
CA PHE A 34 8.43 8.23 -5.96
C PHE A 34 7.35 8.10 -7.04
N PHE A 35 7.61 7.33 -8.08
CA PHE A 35 6.64 7.15 -9.17
C PHE A 35 5.40 6.38 -8.72
N GLU A 36 5.59 5.36 -7.92
CA GLU A 36 4.49 4.57 -7.33
C GLU A 36 3.70 5.41 -6.33
N ALA A 37 4.38 6.16 -5.48
CA ALA A 37 3.74 7.10 -4.55
C ALA A 37 2.90 8.14 -5.29
N ASN A 38 3.42 8.70 -6.39
CA ASN A 38 2.68 9.65 -7.22
C ASN A 38 1.43 9.01 -7.83
N ALA A 39 1.53 7.78 -8.33
CA ALA A 39 0.38 7.06 -8.88
C ALA A 39 -0.73 6.83 -7.83
N ILE A 40 -0.35 6.58 -6.59
CA ILE A 40 -1.28 6.43 -5.46
C ILE A 40 -1.88 7.78 -5.07
N ALA A 41 -1.04 8.83 -4.93
CA ALA A 41 -1.49 10.17 -4.57
C ALA A 41 -2.51 10.73 -5.55
N LEU A 42 -2.27 10.61 -6.86
CA LEU A 42 -3.19 11.06 -7.90
C LEU A 42 -4.59 10.44 -7.72
N GLN A 43 -4.64 9.16 -7.39
CA GLN A 43 -5.92 8.49 -7.18
C GLN A 43 -6.57 8.86 -5.85
N MET A 44 -5.79 9.04 -4.78
CA MET A 44 -6.32 9.49 -3.49
C MET A 44 -6.93 10.90 -3.56
N GLU A 45 -6.32 11.77 -4.35
CA GLU A 45 -6.77 13.16 -4.56
C GLU A 45 -7.79 13.29 -5.69
N ASN A 46 -8.21 12.20 -6.33
CA ASN A 46 -9.12 12.16 -7.46
C ASN A 46 -8.66 13.05 -8.64
N VAL A 47 -7.36 13.11 -8.85
CA VAL A 47 -6.78 13.86 -9.98
C VAL A 47 -6.90 13.03 -11.25
N THR A 48 -7.52 13.62 -12.27
CA THR A 48 -7.65 13.00 -13.60
C THR A 48 -6.53 13.51 -14.51
N THR A 49 -5.81 12.60 -15.15
CA THR A 49 -4.78 12.93 -16.14
C THR A 49 -5.37 12.95 -17.56
N PRO A 50 -4.81 13.76 -18.50
CA PRO A 50 -5.32 13.84 -19.88
C PRO A 50 -5.28 12.51 -20.65
N ARG A 51 -4.31 11.67 -20.33
CA ARG A 51 -4.15 10.32 -20.88
C ARG A 51 -3.94 9.32 -19.76
N PRO A 52 -4.31 8.02 -19.96
CA PRO A 52 -4.08 7.00 -18.97
C PRO A 52 -2.60 6.90 -18.58
N MET A 53 -2.32 6.92 -17.27
CA MET A 53 -1.02 6.60 -16.70
C MET A 53 -0.84 5.08 -16.60
N THR A 54 0.32 4.60 -16.19
CA THR A 54 0.65 3.16 -16.18
C THR A 54 -0.39 2.30 -15.44
N HIS A 55 -0.79 2.69 -14.24
CA HIS A 55 -1.77 1.93 -13.45
C HIS A 55 -3.20 2.11 -13.98
N ASP A 56 -3.52 3.24 -14.62
CA ASP A 56 -4.78 3.42 -15.33
C ASP A 56 -4.85 2.48 -16.55
N LEU A 57 -3.75 2.37 -17.28
CA LEU A 57 -3.64 1.43 -18.41
C LEU A 57 -3.82 -0.01 -17.94
N LEU A 58 -3.17 -0.38 -16.83
CA LEU A 58 -3.31 -1.71 -16.24
C LEU A 58 -4.77 -2.03 -15.89
N ARG A 59 -5.47 -1.09 -15.24
CA ARG A 59 -6.91 -1.19 -15.00
C ARG A 59 -7.68 -1.39 -16.30
N ASN A 60 -7.40 -0.57 -17.32
CA ASN A 60 -8.11 -0.63 -18.59
C ASN A 60 -7.88 -1.96 -19.31
N VAL A 61 -6.67 -2.52 -19.25
CA VAL A 61 -6.35 -3.86 -19.80
C VAL A 61 -7.15 -4.95 -19.07
N ILE A 62 -7.19 -4.91 -17.74
CA ILE A 62 -7.95 -5.87 -16.94
C ILE A 62 -9.44 -5.82 -17.30
N LEU A 63 -10.03 -4.63 -17.35
CA LEU A 63 -11.44 -4.44 -17.73
C LEU A 63 -11.70 -4.83 -19.18
N GLY A 64 -10.76 -4.54 -20.10
CA GLY A 64 -10.86 -4.91 -21.50
C GLY A 64 -10.84 -6.42 -21.73
N LEU A 65 -10.25 -7.18 -20.82
CA LEU A 65 -10.26 -8.64 -20.80
C LEU A 65 -11.47 -9.24 -20.05
N GLU A 66 -12.44 -8.41 -19.70
CA GLU A 66 -13.62 -8.79 -18.91
C GLU A 66 -13.26 -9.43 -17.55
N ALA A 67 -12.12 -9.02 -17.02
CA ALA A 67 -11.65 -9.41 -15.68
C ALA A 67 -11.95 -8.33 -14.65
N ASN A 68 -11.90 -8.70 -13.38
CA ASN A 68 -12.03 -7.77 -12.27
C ASN A 68 -11.01 -8.09 -11.17
N VAL A 69 -10.60 -7.07 -10.42
CA VAL A 69 -9.77 -7.25 -9.25
C VAL A 69 -10.65 -7.51 -8.03
N LYS A 70 -10.62 -8.72 -7.54
CA LYS A 70 -11.43 -9.16 -6.39
C LYS A 70 -10.90 -8.58 -5.08
N LYS A 71 -9.60 -8.62 -4.90
CA LYS A 71 -8.86 -8.10 -3.74
C LYS A 71 -7.37 -8.06 -4.02
N ILE A 72 -6.64 -7.33 -3.20
CA ILE A 72 -5.18 -7.46 -3.09
C ILE A 72 -4.81 -7.85 -1.66
N ILE A 73 -3.73 -8.59 -1.49
CA ILE A 73 -3.21 -9.01 -0.19
C ILE A 73 -1.70 -8.74 -0.14
N VAL A 74 -1.25 -7.94 0.82
CA VAL A 74 0.16 -7.92 1.20
C VAL A 74 0.41 -9.18 2.04
N ASN A 75 1.03 -10.18 1.44
CA ASN A 75 1.03 -11.56 1.94
C ASN A 75 2.36 -12.05 2.49
N ASN A 76 3.44 -11.31 2.29
CA ASN A 76 4.73 -11.71 2.83
C ASN A 76 5.65 -10.52 3.09
N LEU A 77 6.58 -10.74 4.02
CA LEU A 77 7.73 -9.89 4.30
C LEU A 77 8.95 -10.79 4.43
N TRP A 78 9.82 -10.73 3.45
CA TRP A 78 11.03 -11.54 3.36
C TRP A 78 12.21 -10.65 2.99
N ASP A 79 13.34 -10.82 3.70
CA ASP A 79 14.57 -10.06 3.47
C ASP A 79 14.33 -8.54 3.33
N ASN A 80 13.59 -7.96 4.30
CA ASN A 80 13.18 -6.56 4.32
C ASN A 80 12.39 -6.10 3.07
N THR A 81 11.77 -7.04 2.35
CA THR A 81 10.97 -6.75 1.16
C THR A 81 9.54 -7.24 1.35
N PHE A 82 8.58 -6.35 1.10
CA PHE A 82 7.17 -6.70 1.09
C PHE A 82 6.76 -7.30 -0.25
N TYR A 83 5.89 -8.31 -0.20
CA TYR A 83 5.28 -8.97 -1.34
C TYR A 83 3.78 -8.82 -1.28
N ALA A 84 3.15 -8.78 -2.44
CA ALA A 84 1.70 -8.73 -2.54
C ALA A 84 1.18 -9.64 -3.66
N MET A 85 -0.07 -10.03 -3.54
CA MET A 85 -0.81 -10.78 -4.56
C MET A 85 -2.04 -10.00 -4.98
N ILE A 86 -2.26 -9.94 -6.28
CA ILE A 86 -3.48 -9.42 -6.88
C ILE A 86 -4.35 -10.62 -7.27
N TYR A 87 -5.56 -10.67 -6.76
CA TYR A 87 -6.53 -11.71 -7.09
C TYR A 87 -7.51 -11.21 -8.13
N LEU A 88 -7.38 -11.74 -9.34
CA LEU A 88 -8.27 -11.44 -10.46
C LEU A 88 -9.36 -12.49 -10.57
N GLU A 89 -10.54 -12.06 -10.96
CA GLU A 89 -11.63 -12.92 -11.36
C GLU A 89 -11.82 -12.80 -12.87
N ILE A 90 -11.72 -13.94 -13.58
CA ILE A 90 -11.87 -14.04 -15.03
C ILE A 90 -12.75 -15.26 -15.32
N GLY A 91 -13.90 -15.06 -15.96
CA GLY A 91 -14.78 -16.17 -16.36
C GLY A 91 -15.22 -17.08 -15.22
N GLY A 92 -15.35 -16.55 -14.01
CA GLY A 92 -15.72 -17.30 -12.81
C GLY A 92 -14.53 -17.99 -12.11
N GLU A 93 -13.34 -17.91 -12.67
CA GLU A 93 -12.11 -18.42 -12.05
C GLU A 93 -11.32 -17.31 -11.37
N THR A 94 -10.59 -17.65 -10.31
CA THR A 94 -9.71 -16.73 -9.60
C THR A 94 -8.27 -17.02 -9.95
N VAL A 95 -7.54 -15.98 -10.43
CA VAL A 95 -6.11 -16.03 -10.74
C VAL A 95 -5.37 -15.12 -9.77
N ALA A 96 -4.29 -15.64 -9.18
CA ALA A 96 -3.42 -14.88 -8.29
C ALA A 96 -2.17 -14.44 -9.04
N ILE A 97 -1.84 -13.15 -8.99
CA ILE A 97 -0.70 -12.55 -9.68
C ILE A 97 0.23 -11.94 -8.66
N ASP A 98 1.51 -12.29 -8.72
CA ASP A 98 2.56 -11.69 -7.91
C ASP A 98 2.75 -10.20 -8.25
N SER A 99 2.95 -9.38 -7.24
CA SER A 99 3.06 -7.94 -7.40
C SER A 99 3.87 -7.29 -6.28
N ARG A 100 4.43 -6.13 -6.56
CA ARG A 100 4.87 -5.24 -5.50
C ARG A 100 3.65 -4.64 -4.78
N PRO A 101 3.71 -4.42 -3.46
CA PRO A 101 2.59 -3.79 -2.73
C PRO A 101 2.13 -2.46 -3.31
N SER A 102 3.06 -1.59 -3.75
CA SER A 102 2.72 -0.28 -4.32
C SER A 102 1.87 -0.40 -5.59
N ASP A 103 2.21 -1.32 -6.49
CA ASP A 103 1.47 -1.55 -7.73
C ASP A 103 0.09 -2.14 -7.43
N ALA A 104 0.03 -3.11 -6.52
CA ALA A 104 -1.23 -3.70 -6.08
C ALA A 104 -2.16 -2.66 -5.43
N ILE A 105 -1.62 -1.79 -4.57
CA ILE A 105 -2.37 -0.71 -3.91
C ILE A 105 -2.84 0.33 -4.94
N ALA A 106 -1.96 0.78 -5.84
CA ALA A 106 -2.32 1.73 -6.90
C ALA A 106 -3.45 1.20 -7.79
N LEU A 107 -3.42 -0.10 -8.10
CA LEU A 107 -4.47 -0.77 -8.85
C LEU A 107 -5.75 -0.92 -8.04
N ALA A 108 -5.66 -1.34 -6.78
CA ALA A 108 -6.82 -1.52 -5.90
C ALA A 108 -7.61 -0.23 -5.71
N LEU A 109 -6.92 0.91 -5.58
CA LEU A 109 -7.56 2.23 -5.52
C LEU A 109 -8.37 2.54 -6.78
N ARG A 110 -7.84 2.22 -7.96
CA ARG A 110 -8.49 2.45 -9.24
C ARG A 110 -9.67 1.52 -9.50
N MET A 111 -9.57 0.30 -8.99
CA MET A 111 -10.61 -0.73 -9.12
C MET A 111 -11.61 -0.71 -7.96
N LYS A 112 -11.38 0.12 -6.95
CA LYS A 112 -12.16 0.15 -5.68
C LYS A 112 -12.22 -1.22 -5.01
N SER A 113 -11.11 -1.96 -5.09
CA SER A 113 -10.97 -3.30 -4.54
C SER A 113 -10.46 -3.26 -3.10
N PRO A 114 -10.85 -4.20 -2.24
CA PRO A 114 -10.38 -4.23 -0.87
C PRO A 114 -8.89 -4.60 -0.77
N ILE A 115 -8.23 -3.99 0.21
CA ILE A 115 -6.81 -4.19 0.54
C ILE A 115 -6.74 -4.98 1.84
N PHE A 116 -6.03 -6.10 1.80
CA PHE A 116 -5.74 -6.93 2.97
C PHE A 116 -4.24 -6.99 3.24
N VAL A 117 -3.91 -7.25 4.49
CA VAL A 117 -2.55 -7.56 4.93
C VAL A 117 -2.62 -8.81 5.78
N ASP A 118 -1.74 -9.76 5.51
CA ASP A 118 -1.67 -11.01 6.25
C ASP A 118 -1.19 -10.75 7.70
N GLU A 119 -1.78 -11.42 8.66
CA GLU A 119 -1.42 -11.27 10.08
C GLU A 119 0.07 -11.55 10.35
N GLU A 120 0.67 -12.51 9.64
CA GLU A 120 2.08 -12.80 9.76
C GLU A 120 2.97 -11.64 9.26
N VAL A 121 2.53 -10.89 8.27
CA VAL A 121 3.23 -9.68 7.79
C VAL A 121 3.20 -8.61 8.87
N ILE A 122 2.05 -8.40 9.48
CA ILE A 122 1.87 -7.41 10.56
C ILE A 122 2.78 -7.77 11.75
N LYS A 123 2.85 -9.03 12.13
CA LYS A 123 3.71 -9.50 13.22
C LYS A 123 5.21 -9.32 12.91
N LYS A 124 5.62 -9.61 11.67
CA LYS A 124 7.02 -9.45 11.22
C LYS A 124 7.45 -8.01 11.07
N ALA A 125 6.54 -7.16 10.63
CA ALA A 125 6.81 -5.76 10.24
C ALA A 125 6.94 -4.81 11.43
N LYS A 126 7.05 -5.25 12.68
CA LYS A 126 7.02 -4.36 13.86
C LYS A 126 5.92 -3.30 13.72
N SER A 127 4.71 -3.75 13.37
CA SER A 127 3.56 -2.86 13.29
C SER A 127 3.32 -2.22 14.66
N VAL A 128 3.12 -0.93 14.68
CA VAL A 128 2.85 -0.20 15.92
C VAL A 128 1.37 -0.30 16.21
N GLU A 129 1.05 -0.79 17.40
CA GLU A 129 -0.28 -0.57 17.98
C GLU A 129 -0.41 0.90 18.31
N THR A 130 -1.32 1.57 17.62
CA THR A 130 -1.58 2.99 17.89
C THR A 130 -2.38 3.12 19.18
N SER A 131 -1.80 3.81 20.16
CA SER A 131 -2.62 4.44 21.18
C SER A 131 -3.54 5.47 20.48
N ARG A 132 -4.72 5.71 21.05
CA ARG A 132 -5.74 6.63 20.50
C ARG A 132 -5.23 8.04 20.17
N ASP A 133 -4.04 8.40 20.62
CA ASP A 133 -3.42 9.71 20.45
C ASP A 133 -2.65 9.88 19.12
N MET A 134 -2.48 8.81 18.32
CA MET A 134 -1.75 8.86 17.04
C MET A 134 -2.67 9.03 15.82
N THR A 135 -3.70 9.86 15.95
CA THR A 135 -4.69 10.04 14.88
C THR A 135 -4.35 11.15 13.90
N ASP A 136 -3.35 11.98 14.17
CA ASP A 136 -2.94 13.09 13.33
C ASP A 136 -1.57 12.86 12.64
N ALA A 137 -1.32 13.62 11.57
CA ALA A 137 -0.09 13.55 10.79
C ALA A 137 1.16 13.92 11.62
N GLU A 138 1.03 14.82 12.58
CA GLU A 138 2.14 15.26 13.43
C GLU A 138 2.59 14.16 14.40
N SER A 139 1.65 13.41 14.96
CA SER A 139 1.94 12.28 15.84
C SER A 139 2.63 11.14 15.07
N LEU A 140 2.19 10.87 13.85
CA LEU A 140 2.86 9.92 12.95
C LEU A 140 4.28 10.37 12.59
N GLN A 141 4.47 11.64 12.30
CA GLN A 141 5.78 12.19 11.97
C GLN A 141 6.74 12.09 13.16
N ARG A 142 6.32 12.47 14.36
CA ARG A 142 7.12 12.32 15.59
C ARG A 142 7.47 10.86 15.88
N TRP A 143 6.55 9.95 15.63
CA TRP A 143 6.82 8.52 15.78
C TRP A 143 7.89 8.04 14.81
N LEU A 144 7.82 8.44 13.53
CA LEU A 144 8.84 8.12 12.52
C LEU A 144 10.21 8.71 12.86
N GLU A 145 10.25 9.95 13.38
CA GLU A 145 11.48 10.61 13.83
C GLU A 145 12.15 9.90 15.02
N ASN A 146 11.34 9.26 15.87
CA ASN A 146 11.82 8.52 17.04
C ASN A 146 12.21 7.06 16.74
N LEU A 147 11.88 6.55 15.56
CA LEU A 147 12.36 5.24 15.12
C LEU A 147 13.87 5.28 14.90
N ARG A 148 14.59 4.39 15.57
CA ARG A 148 16.04 4.25 15.33
C ARG A 148 16.27 3.72 13.92
N PRO A 149 17.35 4.16 13.22
CA PRO A 149 17.68 3.67 11.88
C PRO A 149 17.77 2.14 11.77
N GLU A 150 18.10 1.46 12.88
CA GLU A 150 18.17 0.01 12.99
C GLU A 150 16.79 -0.64 13.11
N GLU A 151 15.79 0.10 13.61
CA GLU A 151 14.39 -0.32 13.73
C GLU A 151 13.58 0.03 12.48
N LEU A 152 14.03 1.00 11.70
CA LEU A 152 13.63 1.28 10.34
C LEU A 152 14.16 0.18 9.43
N GLY A 153 13.92 -1.08 9.76
CA GLY A 153 14.25 -2.15 8.84
C GLY A 153 13.86 -1.67 7.45
N LYS A 154 14.85 -1.47 6.59
CA LYS A 154 14.66 -0.93 5.24
C LYS A 154 13.85 -1.91 4.43
N TYR A 155 12.56 -1.94 4.71
CA TYR A 155 11.61 -2.73 3.96
C TYR A 155 11.51 -2.13 2.56
N LYS A 156 12.32 -2.65 1.65
CA LYS A 156 12.26 -2.29 0.24
C LYS A 156 11.09 -3.00 -0.41
N MET A 157 10.47 -2.30 -1.29
CA MET A 157 9.58 -2.93 -2.25
C MET A 157 10.35 -3.33 -3.49
#